data_63351692a6caa1527ce5e96ce599c120
#
_entry.id   63351692a6caa1527ce5e96ce599c120
#
_cell.length_a   1.000
_cell.length_b   1.000
_cell.length_c   1.000
_cell.angle_alpha   90.00
_cell.angle_beta   90.00
_cell.angle_gamma   90.00
#
_symmetry.space_group_name_H-M   'P 1'
#
loop_
_entity.id
_entity.type
_entity.pdbx_description
1 polymer ?
#
loop_
_entity_poly.entity_id
_entity_poly.type
_entity_poly.pdbx_seq_one_letter_code
_entity_poly.pdbx_strand_id
1 'polypeptide(L)'
;MTARNFPETTRPIIFPAIDLRGGRCVRLVQGARNAEIHYGDDPVAAAQRWVGAGAECLHVIDLGGAFGEAHSRRSILAIAESAGVPVQAGGGVRDEQVLAELLDGGVARVILGTRALRDPEFLAAAVQRHGAERIVVAMDCLGDRVKVAGWEEDSSLNLGAGLALAAGAGVQTLLVTGTDRDGTLQGPDLELIRRVVERSTARVVAAGGVGSLDHVRAVLAIAHPRLEGVVIGRALYEGAVDLKEALLLARKEFP
;
A
#
# COMPACT_ATOMS: atom_id res chain seq x y z
N MET A 1 -15.89 5.14 -15.56
CA MET A 1 -15.25 6.36 -15.01
C MET A 1 -13.77 6.35 -15.37
N THR A 2 -13.16 7.51 -15.68
CA THR A 2 -11.72 7.56 -15.94
C THR A 2 -10.99 7.56 -14.59
N ALA A 3 -10.12 6.58 -14.36
CA ALA A 3 -9.27 6.55 -13.17
C ALA A 3 -8.40 7.82 -13.12
N ARG A 4 -8.22 8.38 -11.93
CA ARG A 4 -7.34 9.53 -11.73
C ARG A 4 -5.89 9.06 -11.67
N ASN A 5 -5.00 9.77 -12.35
CA ASN A 5 -3.57 9.43 -12.31
C ASN A 5 -2.95 9.86 -10.98
N PHE A 6 -1.94 9.10 -10.54
CA PHE A 6 -1.10 9.52 -9.43
C PHE A 6 -0.31 10.76 -9.81
N PRO A 7 -0.05 11.67 -8.85
CA PRO A 7 0.69 12.88 -9.14
C PRO A 7 2.12 12.55 -9.62
N GLU A 8 2.51 13.14 -10.74
CA GLU A 8 3.91 13.14 -11.15
C GLU A 8 4.65 14.14 -10.26
N THR A 9 5.43 13.64 -9.31
CA THR A 9 6.15 14.47 -8.35
C THR A 9 7.55 13.89 -8.11
N THR A 10 8.51 14.78 -7.88
CA THR A 10 9.87 14.43 -7.48
C THR A 10 9.98 14.20 -5.97
N ARG A 11 8.96 14.59 -5.20
CA ARG A 11 8.92 14.40 -3.76
C ARG A 11 8.15 13.12 -3.37
N PRO A 12 8.51 12.48 -2.25
CA PRO A 12 7.73 11.37 -1.72
C PRO A 12 6.30 11.78 -1.34
N ILE A 13 5.34 10.90 -1.61
CA ILE A 13 3.92 11.09 -1.36
C ILE A 13 3.56 10.48 0.01
N ILE A 14 2.66 11.13 0.75
CA ILE A 14 2.05 10.54 1.94
C ILE A 14 0.76 9.82 1.53
N PHE A 15 0.68 8.53 1.85
CA PHE A 15 -0.45 7.67 1.56
C PHE A 15 -1.25 7.37 2.85
N PRO A 16 -2.35 8.08 3.15
CA PRO A 16 -3.23 7.68 4.23
C PRO A 16 -3.86 6.31 3.92
N ALA A 17 -3.78 5.39 4.89
CA ALA A 17 -4.30 4.04 4.73
C ALA A 17 -5.70 3.89 5.30
N ILE A 18 -6.53 3.11 4.59
CA ILE A 18 -7.85 2.65 5.01
C ILE A 18 -7.87 1.14 4.84
N ASP A 19 -7.86 0.41 5.95
CA ASP A 19 -7.97 -1.04 5.95
C ASP A 19 -9.43 -1.43 6.16
N LEU A 20 -9.91 -2.39 5.38
CA LEU A 20 -11.30 -2.81 5.34
C LEU A 20 -11.44 -4.28 5.73
N ARG A 21 -12.44 -4.60 6.57
CA ARG A 21 -12.88 -5.97 6.82
C ARG A 21 -14.38 -6.00 7.05
N GLY A 22 -15.09 -6.82 6.28
CA GLY A 22 -16.56 -6.86 6.34
C GLY A 22 -17.22 -5.50 6.05
N GLY A 23 -16.62 -4.68 5.17
CA GLY A 23 -17.12 -3.36 4.79
C GLY A 23 -16.88 -2.25 5.83
N ARG A 24 -16.13 -2.50 6.91
CA ARG A 24 -15.83 -1.54 7.98
C ARG A 24 -14.36 -1.14 7.97
N CYS A 25 -14.05 0.04 8.51
CA CYS A 25 -12.67 0.50 8.71
C CYS A 25 -12.08 -0.16 9.96
N VAL A 26 -10.99 -0.89 9.76
CA VAL A 26 -10.31 -1.64 10.83
C VAL A 26 -8.81 -1.44 10.77
N ARG A 27 -8.10 -1.94 11.76
CA ARG A 27 -6.65 -2.14 11.75
C ARG A 27 -6.30 -3.42 12.46
N LEU A 28 -5.31 -4.14 11.94
CA LEU A 28 -4.67 -5.25 12.63
C LEU A 28 -3.30 -4.82 13.16
N VAL A 29 -2.89 -5.39 14.27
CA VAL A 29 -1.52 -5.25 14.78
C VAL A 29 -0.71 -6.44 14.29
N GLN A 30 0.37 -6.19 13.54
CA GLN A 30 1.24 -7.22 12.93
C GLN A 30 0.46 -8.29 12.13
N GLY A 31 -0.63 -7.90 11.48
CA GLY A 31 -1.48 -8.80 10.72
C GLY A 31 -2.28 -9.82 11.55
N ALA A 32 -2.25 -9.74 12.88
CA ALA A 32 -2.93 -10.70 13.75
C ALA A 32 -4.46 -10.53 13.67
N ARG A 33 -5.17 -11.55 13.15
CA ARG A 33 -6.63 -11.51 12.93
C ARG A 33 -7.46 -11.28 14.19
N ASN A 34 -6.92 -11.64 15.36
CA ASN A 34 -7.54 -11.47 16.68
C ASN A 34 -7.17 -10.15 17.37
N ALA A 35 -6.31 -9.34 16.77
CA ALA A 35 -5.90 -8.03 17.27
C ALA A 35 -6.48 -6.91 16.39
N GLU A 36 -7.79 -7.01 16.09
CA GLU A 36 -8.53 -6.02 15.30
C GLU A 36 -8.92 -4.82 16.15
N ILE A 37 -8.62 -3.62 15.64
CA ILE A 37 -9.09 -2.34 16.18
C ILE A 37 -10.08 -1.79 15.16
N HIS A 38 -11.27 -1.40 15.63
CA HIS A 38 -12.33 -0.84 14.82
C HIS A 38 -12.30 0.69 14.85
N TYR A 39 -12.29 1.33 13.67
CA TYR A 39 -12.19 2.79 13.53
C TYR A 39 -13.46 3.44 12.94
N GLY A 40 -14.40 2.67 12.45
CA GLY A 40 -15.68 3.19 11.95
C GLY A 40 -16.35 2.29 10.91
N ASP A 41 -17.64 2.55 10.71
CA ASP A 41 -18.50 1.74 9.84
C ASP A 41 -18.66 2.35 8.43
N ASP A 42 -18.15 3.56 8.20
CA ASP A 42 -18.28 4.26 6.92
C ASP A 42 -16.91 4.51 6.27
N PRO A 43 -16.47 3.63 5.36
CA PRO A 43 -15.21 3.79 4.63
C PRO A 43 -15.15 5.03 3.74
N VAL A 44 -16.29 5.45 3.19
CA VAL A 44 -16.36 6.67 2.35
C VAL A 44 -16.13 7.91 3.18
N ALA A 45 -16.76 8.00 4.37
CA ALA A 45 -16.52 9.08 5.30
C ALA A 45 -15.06 9.15 5.77
N ALA A 46 -14.43 7.99 6.01
CA ALA A 46 -12.99 7.92 6.32
C ALA A 46 -12.14 8.45 5.17
N ALA A 47 -12.42 8.08 3.93
CA ALA A 47 -11.74 8.58 2.74
C ALA A 47 -11.89 10.10 2.60
N GLN A 48 -13.12 10.62 2.74
CA GLN A 48 -13.41 12.05 2.66
C GLN A 48 -12.72 12.84 3.77
N ARG A 49 -12.60 12.28 4.99
CA ARG A 49 -11.83 12.89 6.09
C ARG A 49 -10.37 13.11 5.70
N TRP A 50 -9.71 12.08 5.11
CA TRP A 50 -8.32 12.22 4.71
C TRP A 50 -8.14 13.17 3.53
N VAL A 51 -9.03 13.14 2.55
CA VAL A 51 -9.02 14.09 1.43
C VAL A 51 -9.26 15.53 1.93
N GLY A 52 -10.21 15.74 2.83
CA GLY A 52 -10.45 17.02 3.46
C GLY A 52 -9.27 17.55 4.30
N ALA A 53 -8.41 16.63 4.80
CA ALA A 53 -7.16 16.97 5.46
C ALA A 53 -6.01 17.25 4.48
N GLY A 54 -6.24 17.12 3.16
CA GLY A 54 -5.28 17.44 2.10
C GLY A 54 -4.56 16.24 1.49
N ALA A 55 -5.03 15.00 1.72
CA ALA A 55 -4.47 13.82 1.06
C ALA A 55 -4.49 13.97 -0.47
N GLU A 56 -3.38 13.64 -1.11
CA GLU A 56 -3.20 13.70 -2.56
C GLU A 56 -3.50 12.36 -3.23
N CYS A 57 -3.60 11.30 -2.44
CA CYS A 57 -3.98 9.94 -2.83
C CYS A 57 -4.44 9.15 -1.60
N LEU A 58 -4.99 7.96 -1.83
CA LEU A 58 -5.40 7.04 -0.76
C LEU A 58 -4.83 5.64 -1.00
N HIS A 59 -4.55 4.93 0.09
CA HIS A 59 -4.17 3.53 0.12
C HIS A 59 -5.27 2.72 0.80
N VAL A 60 -5.89 1.75 0.10
CA VAL A 60 -7.05 1.00 0.60
C VAL A 60 -6.79 -0.50 0.51
N ILE A 61 -6.89 -1.21 1.63
CA ILE A 61 -6.66 -2.66 1.68
C ILE A 61 -7.89 -3.40 2.17
N ASP A 62 -8.37 -4.37 1.38
CA ASP A 62 -9.38 -5.33 1.79
C ASP A 62 -8.74 -6.50 2.54
N LEU A 63 -8.64 -6.38 3.86
CA LEU A 63 -8.09 -7.44 4.71
C LEU A 63 -8.96 -8.69 4.69
N GLY A 64 -10.30 -8.54 4.64
CA GLY A 64 -11.21 -9.69 4.49
C GLY A 64 -10.91 -10.47 3.22
N GLY A 65 -10.75 -9.78 2.10
CA GLY A 65 -10.35 -10.39 0.84
C GLY A 65 -8.97 -11.04 0.90
N ALA A 66 -7.98 -10.41 1.56
CA ALA A 66 -6.64 -10.99 1.74
C ALA A 66 -6.68 -12.31 2.53
N PHE A 67 -7.54 -12.41 3.53
CA PHE A 67 -7.72 -13.62 4.35
C PHE A 67 -8.66 -14.67 3.75
N GLY A 68 -9.29 -14.40 2.59
CA GLY A 68 -10.26 -15.32 2.00
C GLY A 68 -11.66 -15.27 2.63
N GLU A 69 -11.95 -14.20 3.34
CA GLU A 69 -13.27 -13.89 3.93
C GLU A 69 -14.14 -13.11 2.94
N ALA A 70 -15.27 -12.57 3.44
CA ALA A 70 -16.14 -11.70 2.64
C ALA A 70 -15.40 -10.44 2.17
N HIS A 71 -15.51 -10.14 0.88
CA HIS A 71 -14.82 -9.00 0.26
C HIS A 71 -15.49 -7.67 0.58
N SER A 72 -14.66 -6.63 0.80
CA SER A 72 -15.07 -5.22 0.93
C SER A 72 -15.01 -4.45 -0.40
N ARG A 73 -15.08 -5.15 -1.53
CA ARG A 73 -14.88 -4.61 -2.89
C ARG A 73 -15.82 -3.45 -3.21
N ARG A 74 -17.09 -3.55 -2.79
CA ARG A 74 -18.07 -2.45 -2.96
C ARG A 74 -17.62 -1.16 -2.25
N SER A 75 -17.03 -1.29 -1.05
CA SER A 75 -16.50 -0.14 -0.31
C SER A 75 -15.29 0.46 -1.02
N ILE A 76 -14.38 -0.36 -1.57
CA ILE A 76 -13.25 0.13 -2.39
C ILE A 76 -13.74 0.95 -3.58
N LEU A 77 -14.72 0.43 -4.33
CA LEU A 77 -15.28 1.10 -5.50
C LEU A 77 -15.99 2.41 -5.13
N ALA A 78 -16.76 2.41 -4.03
CA ALA A 78 -17.41 3.62 -3.52
C ALA A 78 -16.39 4.69 -3.09
N ILE A 79 -15.27 4.29 -2.47
CA ILE A 79 -14.16 5.20 -2.17
C ILE A 79 -13.55 5.74 -3.46
N ALA A 80 -13.21 4.89 -4.42
CA ALA A 80 -12.58 5.30 -5.68
C ALA A 80 -13.46 6.30 -6.47
N GLU A 81 -14.78 6.10 -6.46
CA GLU A 81 -15.74 6.98 -7.09
C GLU A 81 -15.81 8.36 -6.41
N SER A 82 -15.83 8.38 -5.06
CA SER A 82 -16.15 9.58 -4.27
C SER A 82 -14.93 10.38 -3.79
N ALA A 83 -13.74 9.77 -3.75
CA ALA A 83 -12.57 10.38 -3.11
C ALA A 83 -12.06 11.66 -3.79
N GLY A 84 -12.22 11.79 -5.10
CA GLY A 84 -11.70 12.96 -5.84
C GLY A 84 -10.18 12.98 -6.05
N VAL A 85 -9.45 12.00 -5.45
CA VAL A 85 -8.01 11.77 -5.58
C VAL A 85 -7.76 10.33 -6.05
N PRO A 86 -6.58 10.00 -6.62
CA PRO A 86 -6.27 8.63 -7.00
C PRO A 86 -6.24 7.68 -5.80
N VAL A 87 -6.75 6.47 -6.01
CA VAL A 87 -6.80 5.41 -5.02
C VAL A 87 -5.95 4.24 -5.52
N GLN A 88 -5.00 3.77 -4.69
CA GLN A 88 -4.42 2.45 -4.87
C GLN A 88 -5.09 1.48 -3.91
N ALA A 89 -5.47 0.29 -4.42
CA ALA A 89 -6.19 -0.68 -3.60
C ALA A 89 -5.72 -2.10 -3.85
N GLY A 90 -5.85 -2.94 -2.83
CA GLY A 90 -5.52 -4.35 -2.89
C GLY A 90 -6.24 -5.16 -1.82
N GLY A 91 -5.83 -6.41 -1.66
CA GLY A 91 -6.45 -7.38 -0.77
C GLY A 91 -7.39 -8.33 -1.53
N GLY A 92 -7.02 -9.62 -1.58
CA GLY A 92 -7.86 -10.66 -2.20
C GLY A 92 -7.96 -10.64 -3.72
N VAL A 93 -7.10 -9.91 -4.42
CA VAL A 93 -7.04 -9.93 -5.90
C VAL A 93 -6.34 -11.21 -6.36
N ARG A 94 -7.12 -12.21 -6.78
CA ARG A 94 -6.63 -13.55 -7.10
C ARG A 94 -6.72 -13.91 -8.59
N ASP A 95 -7.47 -13.17 -9.36
CA ASP A 95 -7.72 -13.42 -10.78
C ASP A 95 -7.88 -12.13 -11.57
N GLU A 96 -7.89 -12.27 -12.88
CA GLU A 96 -8.01 -11.18 -13.85
C GLU A 96 -9.36 -10.45 -13.76
N GLN A 97 -10.42 -11.17 -13.43
CA GLN A 97 -11.76 -10.58 -13.35
C GLN A 97 -11.83 -9.56 -12.22
N VAL A 98 -11.30 -9.90 -11.03
CA VAL A 98 -11.24 -8.99 -9.88
C VAL A 98 -10.33 -7.82 -10.16
N LEU A 99 -9.18 -8.05 -10.81
CA LEU A 99 -8.25 -7.00 -11.21
C LEU A 99 -8.94 -6.00 -12.16
N ALA A 100 -9.57 -6.48 -13.22
CA ALA A 100 -10.28 -5.64 -14.18
C ALA A 100 -11.44 -4.88 -13.53
N GLU A 101 -12.25 -5.54 -12.67
CA GLU A 101 -13.36 -4.90 -11.95
C GLU A 101 -12.91 -3.69 -11.14
N LEU A 102 -11.79 -3.80 -10.41
CA LEU A 102 -11.25 -2.68 -9.62
C LEU A 102 -10.76 -1.55 -10.53
N LEU A 103 -10.02 -1.88 -11.58
CA LEU A 103 -9.48 -0.88 -12.50
C LEU A 103 -10.57 -0.16 -13.30
N ASP A 104 -11.57 -0.88 -13.78
CA ASP A 104 -12.72 -0.33 -14.53
C ASP A 104 -13.63 0.50 -13.60
N GLY A 105 -13.68 0.12 -12.32
CA GLY A 105 -14.41 0.85 -11.28
C GLY A 105 -13.72 2.09 -10.75
N GLY A 106 -12.58 2.50 -11.35
CA GLY A 106 -11.93 3.78 -11.05
C GLY A 106 -10.76 3.70 -10.06
N VAL A 107 -10.38 2.51 -9.60
CA VAL A 107 -9.12 2.32 -8.84
C VAL A 107 -7.95 2.64 -9.77
N ALA A 108 -7.07 3.55 -9.35
CA ALA A 108 -5.95 4.01 -10.15
C ALA A 108 -4.83 2.98 -10.27
N ARG A 109 -4.52 2.29 -9.16
CA ARG A 109 -3.54 1.21 -9.10
C ARG A 109 -4.08 0.04 -8.30
N VAL A 110 -3.86 -1.18 -8.77
CA VAL A 110 -4.19 -2.41 -8.03
C VAL A 110 -2.92 -3.02 -7.45
N ILE A 111 -3.00 -3.33 -6.15
CA ILE A 111 -1.91 -3.94 -5.40
C ILE A 111 -2.10 -5.46 -5.43
N LEU A 112 -1.12 -6.15 -5.98
CA LEU A 112 -1.05 -7.60 -6.08
C LEU A 112 0.00 -8.13 -5.09
N GLY A 113 -0.38 -9.01 -4.20
CA GLY A 113 0.52 -9.69 -3.26
C GLY A 113 0.75 -11.15 -3.65
N THR A 114 0.20 -12.06 -2.87
CA THR A 114 0.36 -13.51 -2.97
C THR A 114 0.26 -14.06 -4.39
N ARG A 115 -0.76 -13.63 -5.15
CA ARG A 115 -0.98 -14.13 -6.51
C ARG A 115 0.16 -13.77 -7.44
N ALA A 116 0.64 -12.53 -7.41
CA ALA A 116 1.74 -12.06 -8.24
C ALA A 116 3.06 -12.79 -7.94
N LEU A 117 3.32 -13.08 -6.66
CA LEU A 117 4.54 -13.74 -6.22
C LEU A 117 4.55 -15.25 -6.50
N ARG A 118 3.35 -15.88 -6.57
CA ARG A 118 3.19 -17.32 -6.85
C ARG A 118 3.02 -17.64 -8.33
N ASP A 119 2.63 -16.66 -9.13
CA ASP A 119 2.34 -16.82 -10.55
C ASP A 119 2.93 -15.66 -11.37
N PRO A 120 4.22 -15.79 -11.78
CA PRO A 120 4.90 -14.78 -12.58
C PRO A 120 4.23 -14.54 -13.94
N GLU A 121 3.59 -15.55 -14.53
CA GLU A 121 2.90 -15.42 -15.82
C GLU A 121 1.64 -14.55 -15.67
N PHE A 122 0.88 -14.75 -14.60
CA PHE A 122 -0.24 -13.88 -14.26
C PHE A 122 0.23 -12.44 -14.06
N LEU A 123 1.32 -12.20 -13.34
CA LEU A 123 1.85 -10.86 -13.12
C LEU A 123 2.28 -10.20 -14.43
N ALA A 124 3.01 -10.90 -15.28
CA ALA A 124 3.44 -10.38 -16.58
C ALA A 124 2.24 -10.06 -17.49
N ALA A 125 1.23 -10.93 -17.52
CA ALA A 125 -0.01 -10.70 -18.28
C ALA A 125 -0.79 -9.49 -17.74
N ALA A 126 -0.88 -9.32 -16.42
CA ALA A 126 -1.53 -8.17 -15.79
C ALA A 126 -0.82 -6.85 -16.17
N VAL A 127 0.51 -6.81 -16.07
CA VAL A 127 1.32 -5.64 -16.46
C VAL A 127 1.14 -5.33 -17.95
N GLN A 128 1.22 -6.34 -18.82
CA GLN A 128 1.06 -6.16 -20.27
C GLN A 128 -0.33 -5.63 -20.64
N ARG A 129 -1.39 -6.14 -20.00
CA ARG A 129 -2.77 -5.80 -20.32
C ARG A 129 -3.22 -4.46 -19.78
N HIS A 130 -2.85 -4.14 -18.55
CA HIS A 130 -3.37 -2.97 -17.85
C HIS A 130 -2.39 -1.79 -17.74
N GLY A 131 -1.13 -1.99 -18.09
CA GLY A 131 -0.07 -1.00 -17.94
C GLY A 131 0.69 -1.14 -16.61
N ALA A 132 2.00 -0.98 -16.69
CA ALA A 132 2.89 -1.12 -15.54
C ALA A 132 2.65 -0.06 -14.44
N GLU A 133 2.12 1.10 -14.83
CA GLU A 133 1.77 2.21 -13.93
C GLU A 133 0.53 1.91 -13.08
N ARG A 134 -0.29 0.93 -13.48
CA ARG A 134 -1.52 0.53 -12.79
C ARG A 134 -1.36 -0.69 -11.88
N ILE A 135 -0.21 -1.37 -11.92
CA ILE A 135 0.07 -2.57 -11.14
C ILE A 135 1.15 -2.27 -10.10
N VAL A 136 0.83 -2.54 -8.84
CA VAL A 136 1.75 -2.47 -7.71
C VAL A 136 1.96 -3.88 -7.16
N VAL A 137 3.20 -4.26 -6.89
CA VAL A 137 3.46 -5.55 -6.23
C VAL A 137 3.81 -5.33 -4.76
N ALA A 138 3.08 -6.01 -3.87
CA ALA A 138 3.36 -6.01 -2.44
C ALA A 138 4.51 -6.98 -2.12
N MET A 139 5.54 -6.45 -1.44
CA MET A 139 6.67 -7.17 -0.87
C MET A 139 6.60 -7.06 0.65
N ASP A 140 5.85 -7.95 1.27
CA ASP A 140 5.69 -8.01 2.72
C ASP A 140 6.82 -8.86 3.29
N CYS A 141 7.74 -8.26 4.04
CA CYS A 141 9.00 -8.86 4.42
C CYS A 141 9.13 -9.06 5.93
N LEU A 142 9.66 -10.21 6.32
CA LEU A 142 10.20 -10.48 7.64
C LEU A 142 11.70 -10.76 7.50
N GLY A 143 12.52 -9.75 7.78
CA GLY A 143 13.94 -9.78 7.43
C GLY A 143 14.17 -9.88 5.92
N ASP A 144 14.77 -10.99 5.45
CA ASP A 144 15.00 -11.26 4.02
C ASP A 144 13.94 -12.16 3.38
N ARG A 145 12.97 -12.66 4.15
CA ARG A 145 11.91 -13.55 3.67
C ARG A 145 10.69 -12.77 3.25
N VAL A 146 10.15 -13.09 2.07
CA VAL A 146 8.90 -12.53 1.58
C VAL A 146 7.72 -13.35 2.07
N LYS A 147 6.76 -12.71 2.72
CA LYS A 147 5.53 -13.32 3.27
C LYS A 147 4.41 -13.29 2.24
N VAL A 148 3.52 -14.27 2.33
CA VAL A 148 2.32 -14.40 1.48
C VAL A 148 1.12 -14.84 2.31
N ALA A 149 -0.05 -14.96 1.69
CA ALA A 149 -1.28 -15.43 2.33
C ALA A 149 -1.67 -14.65 3.60
N GLY A 150 -1.66 -13.30 3.52
CA GLY A 150 -1.95 -12.46 4.68
C GLY A 150 -0.88 -12.57 5.78
N TRP A 151 0.37 -12.84 5.38
CA TRP A 151 1.57 -13.02 6.21
C TRP A 151 1.62 -14.34 7.00
N GLU A 152 0.66 -15.24 6.77
CA GLU A 152 0.58 -16.53 7.47
C GLU A 152 1.59 -17.55 6.94
N GLU A 153 2.04 -17.38 5.69
CA GLU A 153 2.98 -18.29 5.04
C GLU A 153 4.26 -17.57 4.60
N ASP A 154 5.38 -18.26 4.68
CA ASP A 154 6.60 -17.86 3.99
C ASP A 154 6.46 -18.22 2.51
N SER A 155 6.78 -17.28 1.62
CA SER A 155 6.97 -17.64 0.22
C SER A 155 8.30 -18.41 0.07
N SER A 156 8.49 -19.10 -1.06
CA SER A 156 9.80 -19.68 -1.40
C SER A 156 10.82 -18.60 -1.80
N LEU A 157 10.42 -17.32 -1.83
CA LEU A 157 11.22 -16.20 -2.31
C LEU A 157 11.90 -15.48 -1.15
N ASN A 158 13.20 -15.22 -1.29
CA ASN A 158 13.84 -14.15 -0.56
C ASN A 158 13.61 -12.80 -1.26
N LEU A 159 13.96 -11.70 -0.60
CA LEU A 159 13.78 -10.36 -1.13
C LEU A 159 14.41 -10.19 -2.54
N GLY A 160 15.63 -10.71 -2.73
CA GLY A 160 16.32 -10.60 -4.01
C GLY A 160 15.58 -11.29 -5.16
N ALA A 161 15.08 -12.50 -4.92
CA ALA A 161 14.27 -13.25 -5.89
C ALA A 161 12.93 -12.55 -6.18
N GLY A 162 12.27 -11.99 -5.14
CA GLY A 162 11.04 -11.21 -5.32
C GLY A 162 11.26 -9.95 -6.16
N LEU A 163 12.35 -9.22 -5.94
CA LEU A 163 12.71 -8.04 -6.74
C LEU A 163 13.01 -8.42 -8.20
N ALA A 164 13.74 -9.52 -8.44
CA ALA A 164 14.04 -10.00 -9.78
C ALA A 164 12.76 -10.43 -10.54
N LEU A 165 11.83 -11.11 -9.84
CA LEU A 165 10.54 -11.49 -10.39
C LEU A 165 9.71 -10.26 -10.82
N ALA A 166 9.59 -9.26 -9.94
CA ALA A 166 8.87 -8.04 -10.24
C ALA A 166 9.50 -7.25 -11.41
N ALA A 167 10.83 -7.15 -11.44
CA ALA A 167 11.56 -6.51 -12.51
C ALA A 167 11.38 -7.25 -13.85
N GLY A 168 11.44 -8.59 -13.85
CA GLY A 168 11.22 -9.42 -15.03
C GLY A 168 9.82 -9.29 -15.62
N ALA A 169 8.81 -9.02 -14.80
CA ALA A 169 7.45 -8.74 -15.23
C ALA A 169 7.23 -7.27 -15.66
N GLY A 170 8.23 -6.40 -15.55
CA GLY A 170 8.11 -4.98 -15.92
C GLY A 170 7.37 -4.12 -14.88
N VAL A 171 7.27 -4.55 -13.63
CA VAL A 171 6.63 -3.80 -12.54
C VAL A 171 7.37 -2.49 -12.26
N GLN A 172 6.63 -1.39 -12.17
CA GLN A 172 7.19 -0.06 -11.94
C GLN A 172 7.02 0.46 -10.51
N THR A 173 6.19 -0.18 -9.69
CA THR A 173 5.98 0.25 -8.30
C THR A 173 5.86 -0.96 -7.36
N LEU A 174 6.61 -0.91 -6.26
CA LEU A 174 6.56 -1.87 -5.16
C LEU A 174 5.97 -1.21 -3.92
N LEU A 175 5.12 -1.94 -3.22
CA LEU A 175 4.71 -1.64 -1.85
C LEU A 175 5.54 -2.53 -0.92
N VAL A 176 6.34 -1.93 -0.04
CA VAL A 176 7.29 -2.67 0.81
C VAL A 176 6.91 -2.52 2.27
N THR A 177 6.58 -3.63 2.91
CA THR A 177 6.13 -3.66 4.31
C THR A 177 7.08 -4.49 5.18
N GLY A 178 7.63 -3.90 6.24
CA GLY A 178 8.24 -4.66 7.35
C GLY A 178 7.12 -5.24 8.23
N THR A 179 6.86 -6.55 8.13
CA THR A 179 5.68 -7.18 8.77
C THR A 179 5.77 -7.21 10.30
N ASP A 180 6.97 -7.25 10.85
CA ASP A 180 7.23 -7.15 12.30
C ASP A 180 7.03 -5.74 12.85
N ARG A 181 7.02 -4.73 11.99
CA ARG A 181 6.82 -3.33 12.36
C ARG A 181 5.39 -2.86 12.16
N ASP A 182 4.64 -3.50 11.24
CA ASP A 182 3.32 -3.01 10.87
C ASP A 182 2.33 -2.99 12.04
N GLY A 183 1.64 -1.86 12.20
CA GLY A 183 0.68 -1.62 13.28
C GLY A 183 1.30 -1.41 14.67
N THR A 184 2.63 -1.47 14.86
CA THR A 184 3.29 -1.36 16.17
C THR A 184 3.54 0.08 16.62
N LEU A 185 3.56 1.05 15.71
CA LEU A 185 3.95 2.46 15.93
C LEU A 185 5.41 2.65 16.38
N GLN A 186 6.26 1.61 16.29
CA GLN A 186 7.64 1.60 16.79
C GLN A 186 8.69 2.08 15.77
N GLY A 187 8.24 2.54 14.63
CA GLY A 187 9.08 2.99 13.52
C GLY A 187 9.17 1.99 12.38
N PRO A 188 9.33 2.50 11.14
CA PRO A 188 9.47 1.69 9.94
C PRO A 188 10.81 0.96 9.91
N ASP A 189 10.88 -0.13 9.15
CA ASP A 189 12.15 -0.82 8.86
C ASP A 189 12.96 -0.04 7.81
N LEU A 190 13.72 0.95 8.28
CA LEU A 190 14.53 1.81 7.40
C LEU A 190 15.63 1.03 6.66
N GLU A 191 16.14 -0.06 7.24
CA GLU A 191 17.14 -0.89 6.59
C GLU A 191 16.54 -1.66 5.40
N LEU A 192 15.38 -2.27 5.59
CA LEU A 192 14.64 -2.91 4.51
C LEU A 192 14.35 -1.91 3.38
N ILE A 193 13.82 -0.72 3.72
CA ILE A 193 13.49 0.31 2.73
C ILE A 193 14.74 0.71 1.92
N ARG A 194 15.87 1.00 2.58
CA ARG A 194 17.15 1.34 1.91
C ARG A 194 17.59 0.21 0.98
N ARG A 195 17.62 -1.03 1.47
CA ARG A 195 17.99 -2.19 0.65
C ARG A 195 17.13 -2.32 -0.61
N VAL A 196 15.81 -2.05 -0.50
CA VAL A 196 14.91 -2.16 -1.64
C VAL A 196 15.11 -1.01 -2.62
N VAL A 197 15.16 0.26 -2.19
CA VAL A 197 15.35 1.39 -3.11
C VAL A 197 16.70 1.34 -3.83
N GLU A 198 17.73 0.77 -3.21
CA GLU A 198 19.05 0.60 -3.84
C GLU A 198 19.08 -0.53 -4.88
N ARG A 199 18.36 -1.64 -4.62
CA ARG A 199 18.42 -2.87 -5.44
C ARG A 199 17.30 -2.97 -6.48
N SER A 200 16.19 -2.26 -6.29
CA SER A 200 15.05 -2.30 -7.20
C SER A 200 15.25 -1.36 -8.39
N THR A 201 14.66 -1.70 -9.53
CA THR A 201 14.46 -0.79 -10.66
C THR A 201 13.13 -0.04 -10.58
N ALA A 202 12.21 -0.50 -9.73
CA ALA A 202 10.89 0.07 -9.52
C ALA A 202 10.91 1.16 -8.43
N ARG A 203 9.90 2.02 -8.45
CA ARG A 203 9.59 2.95 -7.35
C ARG A 203 9.12 2.18 -6.13
N VAL A 204 9.33 2.74 -4.95
CA VAL A 204 9.06 2.08 -3.67
C VAL A 204 8.13 2.93 -2.83
N VAL A 205 7.00 2.37 -2.45
CA VAL A 205 6.11 2.90 -1.41
C VAL A 205 6.41 2.13 -0.13
N ALA A 206 6.90 2.82 0.90
CA ALA A 206 7.23 2.21 2.19
C ALA A 206 5.97 2.08 3.07
N ALA A 207 5.81 0.97 3.78
CA ALA A 207 4.71 0.74 4.70
C ALA A 207 5.16 0.06 6.00
N GLY A 208 4.33 0.19 7.02
CA GLY A 208 4.52 -0.44 8.33
C GLY A 208 5.30 0.42 9.33
N GLY A 209 4.86 0.40 10.59
CA GLY A 209 5.59 0.93 11.74
C GLY A 209 5.53 2.44 12.00
N VAL A 210 5.07 3.27 11.07
CA VAL A 210 5.01 4.73 11.28
C VAL A 210 4.12 5.07 12.48
N GLY A 211 4.68 5.74 13.48
CA GLY A 211 4.00 6.10 14.72
C GLY A 211 4.25 7.56 15.16
N SER A 212 5.06 8.32 14.43
CA SER A 212 5.34 9.74 14.73
C SER A 212 5.79 10.50 13.48
N LEU A 213 5.82 11.82 13.55
CA LEU A 213 6.40 12.66 12.48
C LEU A 213 7.91 12.43 12.32
N ASP A 214 8.61 12.08 13.38
CA ASP A 214 10.05 11.72 13.29
C ASP A 214 10.25 10.44 12.48
N HIS A 215 9.33 9.48 12.56
CA HIS A 215 9.36 8.29 11.71
C HIS A 215 9.13 8.65 10.24
N VAL A 216 8.20 9.57 9.96
CA VAL A 216 7.99 10.09 8.60
C VAL A 216 9.28 10.76 8.11
N ARG A 217 9.87 11.66 8.92
CA ARG A 217 11.13 12.34 8.58
C ARG A 217 12.26 11.34 8.31
N ALA A 218 12.37 10.28 9.12
CA ALA A 218 13.40 9.27 8.94
C ALA A 218 13.26 8.49 7.60
N VAL A 219 12.03 8.23 7.14
CA VAL A 219 11.80 7.64 5.81
C VAL A 219 12.16 8.64 4.72
N LEU A 220 11.71 9.89 4.83
CA LEU A 220 12.01 10.94 3.84
C LEU A 220 13.51 11.20 3.73
N ALA A 221 14.24 11.16 4.86
CA ALA A 221 15.70 11.34 4.90
C ALA A 221 16.51 10.25 4.18
N ILE A 222 15.87 9.16 3.71
CA ILE A 222 16.52 8.21 2.79
C ILE A 222 16.91 8.92 1.48
N ALA A 223 16.12 9.94 1.06
CA ALA A 223 16.41 10.83 -0.06
C ALA A 223 16.79 10.11 -1.35
N HIS A 224 16.15 8.98 -1.64
CA HIS A 224 16.44 8.18 -2.81
C HIS A 224 15.40 8.43 -3.93
N PRO A 225 15.79 8.60 -5.21
CA PRO A 225 14.87 8.94 -6.31
C PRO A 225 13.79 7.87 -6.57
N ARG A 226 13.99 6.64 -6.11
CA ARG A 226 12.98 5.58 -6.18
C ARG A 226 12.03 5.53 -4.99
N LEU A 227 12.25 6.30 -3.93
CA LEU A 227 11.29 6.39 -2.83
C LEU A 227 10.09 7.22 -3.29
N GLU A 228 9.00 6.54 -3.67
CA GLU A 228 7.77 7.19 -4.14
C GLU A 228 6.95 7.75 -2.99
N GLY A 229 6.99 7.13 -1.80
CA GLY A 229 6.24 7.63 -0.67
C GLY A 229 6.18 6.69 0.53
N VAL A 230 5.35 7.07 1.50
CA VAL A 230 5.17 6.33 2.74
C VAL A 230 3.69 6.22 3.11
N VAL A 231 3.27 5.01 3.47
CA VAL A 231 1.91 4.70 3.96
C VAL A 231 1.84 4.99 5.46
N ILE A 232 0.82 5.73 5.87
CA ILE A 232 0.52 5.99 7.26
C ILE A 232 -0.90 5.50 7.55
N GLY A 233 -1.03 4.50 8.41
CA GLY A 233 -2.31 3.92 8.82
C GLY A 233 -2.68 4.31 10.24
N ARG A 234 -2.46 3.38 11.18
CA ARG A 234 -2.84 3.47 12.60
C ARG A 234 -2.56 4.83 13.24
N ALA A 235 -1.37 5.40 13.00
CA ALA A 235 -0.94 6.66 13.59
C ALA A 235 -1.85 7.85 13.26
N LEU A 236 -2.50 7.85 12.08
CA LEU A 236 -3.47 8.89 11.70
C LEU A 236 -4.79 8.75 12.46
N TYR A 237 -5.28 7.53 12.64
CA TYR A 237 -6.53 7.28 13.38
C TYR A 237 -6.39 7.57 14.87
N GLU A 238 -5.24 7.25 15.44
CA GLU A 238 -4.94 7.48 16.87
C GLU A 238 -4.44 8.91 17.16
N GLY A 239 -4.29 9.76 16.13
CA GLY A 239 -3.80 11.13 16.29
C GLY A 239 -2.33 11.24 16.68
N ALA A 240 -1.56 10.15 16.58
CA ALA A 240 -0.10 10.15 16.83
C ALA A 240 0.67 10.87 15.70
N VAL A 241 0.08 10.96 14.51
CA VAL A 241 0.56 11.76 13.39
C VAL A 241 -0.61 12.59 12.86
N ASP A 242 -0.43 13.91 12.76
CA ASP A 242 -1.33 14.79 12.01
C ASP A 242 -1.00 14.71 10.52
N LEU A 243 -2.02 14.44 9.69
CA LEU A 243 -1.81 14.28 8.24
C LEU A 243 -1.32 15.57 7.59
N LYS A 244 -1.83 16.74 8.01
CA LYS A 244 -1.43 18.04 7.43
C LYS A 244 0.04 18.32 7.72
N GLU A 245 0.51 17.99 8.94
CA GLU A 245 1.91 18.14 9.31
C GLU A 245 2.82 17.19 8.52
N ALA A 246 2.40 15.93 8.33
CA ALA A 246 3.14 14.98 7.50
C ALA A 246 3.24 15.43 6.03
N LEU A 247 2.15 15.95 5.45
CA LEU A 247 2.14 16.52 4.10
C LEU A 247 3.05 17.75 3.97
N LEU A 248 3.02 18.64 4.96
CA LEU A 248 3.90 19.80 5.01
C LEU A 248 5.38 19.40 5.12
N LEU A 249 5.68 18.37 5.90
CA LEU A 249 7.02 17.83 6.04
C LEU A 249 7.54 17.32 4.69
N ALA A 250 6.74 16.49 3.99
CA ALA A 250 7.11 15.96 2.67
C ALA A 250 7.37 17.06 1.63
N ARG A 251 6.60 18.18 1.69
CA ARG A 251 6.78 19.34 0.80
C ARG A 251 8.01 20.17 1.14
N LYS A 252 8.39 20.29 2.42
CA LYS A 252 9.53 21.11 2.86
C LYS A 252 10.88 20.42 2.62
N GLU A 253 10.94 19.10 2.80
CA GLU A 253 12.17 18.33 2.63
C GLU A 253 12.52 18.11 1.15
N PHE A 254 11.51 18.26 0.25
CA PHE A 254 11.66 18.11 -1.21
C PHE A 254 10.92 19.27 -1.91
N PRO A 255 11.50 20.48 -1.92
CA PRO A 255 10.91 21.67 -2.51
C PRO A 255 10.77 21.61 -4.05
#